data_40d98f4ba8635a5dfdbe28da135068ab
#
_entry.id   40d98f4ba8635a5dfdbe28da135068ab
#
_cell.length_a   1.000
_cell.length_b   1.000
_cell.length_c   1.000
_cell.angle_alpha   90.00
_cell.angle_beta   90.00
_cell.angle_gamma   90.00
#
_symmetry.space_group_name_H-M   'P 1'
#
loop_
_entity.id
_entity.type
_entity.pdbx_description
1 polymer ?
#
loop_
_entity_poly.entity_id
_entity_poly.type
_entity_poly.pdbx_seq_one_letter_code
_entity_poly.pdbx_strand_id
1 'polypeptide(L)'
;YGRGFFPLESSMGYSIPEGESWTTNWLKHRLGEEMRDDEYRAGRGYTMINKYVSSAAHLTGKRIVSAEEMTNTYLAFRATLELIKIGSDMSAVSGITHSVWHGFNYSPAETEFPGWVRYGSFYNEKNNWWPYFNYLNTYRARVSSQLQNADMYADIAILMPVAYMWTTMGMQNEPFPSSINRPYQTLVWEALNKNGN
;
A
#
# COMPACT_ATOMS: atom_id res chain seq x y z
N TYR A 1 -6.39 9.79 -1.36
CA TYR A 1 -6.39 8.99 -0.14
C TYR A 1 -7.63 8.13 -0.11
N GLY A 2 -7.53 6.88 -0.56
CA GLY A 2 -8.61 5.94 -0.82
C GLY A 2 -9.45 5.47 0.37
N ARG A 3 -9.68 6.31 1.34
CA ARG A 3 -10.65 6.06 2.41
C ARG A 3 -12.05 6.54 2.04
N GLY A 4 -12.30 6.69 0.74
CA GLY A 4 -13.65 6.87 0.25
C GLY A 4 -14.50 5.62 0.55
N PHE A 5 -15.79 5.83 0.61
CA PHE A 5 -16.76 4.78 0.88
C PHE A 5 -16.79 3.69 -0.18
N PHE A 6 -16.04 3.85 -1.28
CA PHE A 6 -16.06 2.92 -2.39
C PHE A 6 -14.75 2.96 -3.21
N PRO A 7 -13.64 2.42 -2.69
CA PRO A 7 -12.35 2.50 -3.36
C PRO A 7 -12.33 1.78 -4.72
N LEU A 8 -13.09 0.71 -4.91
CA LEU A 8 -13.15 0.00 -6.19
C LEU A 8 -13.71 0.90 -7.29
N GLU A 9 -14.96 1.35 -7.15
CA GLU A 9 -15.66 2.15 -8.17
C GLU A 9 -15.00 3.51 -8.39
N SER A 10 -14.60 4.18 -7.31
CA SER A 10 -13.91 5.46 -7.40
C SER A 10 -12.58 5.38 -8.17
N SER A 11 -11.91 4.24 -8.11
CA SER A 11 -10.64 4.00 -8.83
C SER A 11 -10.83 3.71 -10.31
N MET A 12 -12.02 3.29 -10.75
CA MET A 12 -12.27 2.92 -12.15
C MET A 12 -12.18 4.14 -13.11
N GLY A 13 -12.47 5.34 -12.62
CA GLY A 13 -12.48 6.57 -13.40
C GLY A 13 -11.10 7.15 -13.74
N TYR A 14 -10.04 6.70 -13.08
CA TYR A 14 -8.70 7.25 -13.25
C TYR A 14 -7.89 6.50 -14.31
N SER A 15 -7.06 7.22 -15.07
CA SER A 15 -6.14 6.62 -16.05
C SER A 15 -5.10 5.73 -15.38
N ILE A 16 -4.59 6.17 -14.22
CA ILE A 16 -3.69 5.41 -13.34
C ILE A 16 -4.33 5.43 -11.95
N PRO A 17 -5.04 4.36 -11.56
CA PRO A 17 -5.53 4.23 -10.19
C PRO A 17 -4.37 4.17 -9.20
N GLU A 18 -4.54 4.80 -8.03
CA GLU A 18 -3.48 4.87 -7.03
C GLU A 18 -3.95 4.40 -5.66
N GLY A 19 -3.15 3.55 -5.05
CA GLY A 19 -3.26 3.07 -3.68
C GLY A 19 -2.22 3.73 -2.76
N GLU A 20 -2.03 3.14 -1.58
CA GLU A 20 -1.14 3.68 -0.56
C GLU A 20 -0.59 2.56 0.34
N SER A 21 0.62 2.75 0.89
CA SER A 21 1.17 1.91 1.96
C SER A 21 2.00 2.70 2.96
N TRP A 22 2.11 2.18 4.18
CA TRP A 22 2.80 2.84 5.28
C TRP A 22 3.84 1.92 5.92
N THR A 23 4.98 2.46 6.31
CA THR A 23 6.06 1.72 6.98
C THR A 23 5.61 1.09 8.30
N THR A 24 4.70 1.75 9.01
CA THR A 24 4.21 1.30 10.33
C THR A 24 3.53 -0.06 10.30
N ASN A 25 3.06 -0.49 9.13
CA ASN A 25 2.38 -1.77 8.97
C ASN A 25 3.31 -2.99 9.01
N TRP A 26 4.60 -2.77 8.80
CA TRP A 26 5.60 -3.82 8.60
C TRP A 26 6.74 -3.78 9.62
N LEU A 27 6.64 -2.98 10.68
CA LEU A 27 7.74 -2.70 11.63
C LEU A 27 8.29 -3.94 12.34
N LYS A 28 7.49 -4.99 12.49
CA LYS A 28 7.88 -6.21 13.22
C LYS A 28 8.39 -7.32 12.31
N HIS A 29 8.10 -7.25 11.02
CA HIS A 29 8.46 -8.30 10.08
C HIS A 29 9.93 -8.20 9.64
N ARG A 30 10.54 -9.36 9.35
CA ARG A 30 11.89 -9.48 8.80
C ARG A 30 11.88 -10.34 7.55
N LEU A 31 12.80 -10.07 6.62
CA LEU A 31 12.94 -10.88 5.41
C LEU A 31 13.34 -12.31 5.76
N GLY A 32 12.69 -13.27 5.13
CA GLY A 32 12.93 -14.68 5.32
C GLY A 32 12.21 -15.31 6.53
N GLU A 33 11.49 -14.51 7.32
CA GLU A 33 10.63 -15.02 8.38
C GLU A 33 9.20 -15.22 7.84
N GLU A 34 8.52 -16.22 8.36
CA GLU A 34 7.09 -16.39 8.12
C GLU A 34 6.32 -15.26 8.78
N MET A 35 5.38 -14.67 8.05
CA MET A 35 4.58 -13.58 8.56
C MET A 35 3.55 -14.11 9.59
N ARG A 36 3.56 -13.52 10.77
CA ARG A 36 2.65 -13.90 11.86
C ARG A 36 1.29 -13.25 11.69
N ASP A 37 0.28 -13.82 12.34
CA ASP A 37 -1.11 -13.35 12.28
C ASP A 37 -1.27 -11.87 12.68
N ASP A 38 -0.54 -11.41 13.68
CA ASP A 38 -0.59 -10.01 14.13
C ASP A 38 0.04 -9.04 13.10
N GLU A 39 1.04 -9.48 12.36
CA GLU A 39 1.66 -8.74 11.27
C GLU A 39 0.73 -8.65 10.06
N TYR A 40 0.09 -9.75 9.71
CA TYR A 40 -0.97 -9.75 8.69
C TYR A 40 -2.10 -8.79 9.05
N ARG A 41 -2.52 -8.75 10.30
CA ARG A 41 -3.56 -7.83 10.77
C ARG A 41 -3.13 -6.37 10.68
N ALA A 42 -1.87 -6.06 10.98
CA ALA A 42 -1.33 -4.71 10.89
C ALA A 42 -1.25 -4.21 9.44
N GLY A 43 -0.74 -5.06 8.53
CA GLY A 43 -0.58 -4.72 7.12
C GLY A 43 -1.85 -4.80 6.28
N ARG A 44 -2.81 -5.59 6.73
CA ARG A 44 -4.04 -5.96 5.99
C ARG A 44 -4.82 -4.77 5.45
N GLY A 45 -4.93 -3.69 6.22
CA GLY A 45 -5.69 -2.51 5.82
C GLY A 45 -5.21 -1.95 4.49
N TYR A 46 -3.91 -1.77 4.33
CA TYR A 46 -3.32 -1.21 3.11
C TYR A 46 -3.22 -2.23 1.98
N THR A 47 -2.93 -3.49 2.29
CA THR A 47 -2.99 -4.58 1.32
C THR A 47 -4.38 -4.63 0.67
N MET A 48 -5.45 -4.49 1.46
CA MET A 48 -6.81 -4.49 0.93
C MET A 48 -7.13 -3.25 0.10
N ILE A 49 -6.68 -2.06 0.50
CA ILE A 49 -6.84 -0.84 -0.30
C ILE A 49 -6.18 -1.01 -1.66
N ASN A 50 -4.93 -1.47 -1.68
CA ASN A 50 -4.19 -1.72 -2.92
C ASN A 50 -4.88 -2.78 -3.79
N LYS A 51 -5.49 -3.80 -3.16
CA LYS A 51 -6.25 -4.83 -3.87
C LYS A 51 -7.51 -4.27 -4.53
N TYR A 52 -8.24 -3.36 -3.90
CA TYR A 52 -9.38 -2.69 -4.53
C TYR A 52 -8.97 -1.85 -5.72
N VAL A 53 -7.89 -1.09 -5.56
CA VAL A 53 -7.35 -0.22 -6.62
C VAL A 53 -6.87 -1.05 -7.81
N SER A 54 -6.13 -2.14 -7.57
CA SER A 54 -5.66 -3.03 -8.62
C SER A 54 -6.82 -3.79 -9.30
N SER A 55 -7.84 -4.19 -8.53
CA SER A 55 -9.05 -4.81 -9.10
C SER A 55 -9.79 -3.86 -10.02
N ALA A 56 -9.91 -2.59 -9.64
CA ALA A 56 -10.51 -1.55 -10.50
C ALA A 56 -9.75 -1.39 -11.81
N ALA A 57 -8.41 -1.41 -11.75
CA ALA A 57 -7.58 -1.35 -12.93
C ALA A 57 -7.80 -2.56 -13.85
N HIS A 58 -7.77 -3.77 -13.29
CA HIS A 58 -7.97 -5.00 -14.06
C HIS A 58 -9.35 -5.06 -14.72
N LEU A 59 -10.41 -4.71 -13.98
CA LEU A 59 -11.79 -4.66 -14.51
C LEU A 59 -11.95 -3.63 -15.64
N THR A 60 -11.10 -2.64 -15.71
CA THR A 60 -11.12 -1.57 -16.72
C THR A 60 -9.97 -1.66 -17.73
N GLY A 61 -9.24 -2.80 -17.77
CA GLY A 61 -8.20 -3.08 -18.75
C GLY A 61 -6.91 -2.26 -18.58
N LYS A 62 -6.65 -1.73 -17.38
CA LYS A 62 -5.45 -0.91 -17.10
C LYS A 62 -4.34 -1.77 -16.52
N ARG A 63 -3.11 -1.52 -16.98
CA ARG A 63 -1.91 -2.26 -16.54
C ARG A 63 -1.05 -1.49 -15.55
N ILE A 64 -1.21 -0.15 -15.49
CA ILE A 64 -0.47 0.69 -14.56
C ILE A 64 -1.35 1.00 -13.37
N VAL A 65 -0.91 0.54 -12.22
CA VAL A 65 -1.54 0.77 -10.92
C VAL A 65 -0.46 1.33 -10.00
N SER A 66 -0.59 2.57 -9.59
CA SER A 66 0.38 3.20 -8.69
C SER A 66 0.02 3.01 -7.23
N ALA A 67 1.01 3.19 -6.38
CA ALA A 67 0.80 3.42 -4.95
C ALA A 67 1.81 4.43 -4.43
N GLU A 68 1.33 5.35 -3.61
CA GLU A 68 2.18 6.10 -2.71
C GLU A 68 2.74 5.12 -1.68
N GLU A 69 4.05 4.87 -1.72
CA GLU A 69 4.63 3.78 -0.96
C GLU A 69 5.48 4.24 0.21
N MET A 70 5.27 3.51 1.33
CA MET A 70 6.08 3.56 2.52
C MET A 70 6.10 4.92 3.19
N THR A 71 4.96 5.58 3.23
CA THR A 71 4.72 6.79 4.02
C THR A 71 5.07 6.54 5.49
N ASN A 72 5.74 7.49 6.10
CA ASN A 72 6.16 7.40 7.50
C ASN A 72 5.97 8.74 8.22
N THR A 73 5.28 8.71 9.37
CA THR A 73 5.02 9.91 10.17
C THR A 73 5.80 9.97 11.48
N TYR A 74 6.41 8.86 11.91
CA TYR A 74 6.93 8.74 13.27
C TYR A 74 8.43 8.64 13.39
N LEU A 75 9.11 8.28 12.28
CA LEU A 75 10.44 7.73 12.40
C LEU A 75 11.38 8.36 11.38
N ALA A 76 11.70 9.64 11.55
CA ALA A 76 12.74 10.29 10.75
C ALA A 76 14.01 9.39 10.72
N PHE A 77 14.46 9.02 9.54
CA PHE A 77 15.63 8.16 9.29
C PHE A 77 15.60 6.76 9.92
N ARG A 78 14.44 6.25 10.33
CA ARG A 78 14.31 4.90 10.93
C ARG A 78 13.81 3.83 9.98
N ALA A 79 13.27 4.19 8.83
CA ALA A 79 12.92 3.20 7.81
C ALA A 79 14.20 2.59 7.23
N THR A 80 14.34 1.27 7.32
CA THR A 80 15.44 0.52 6.71
C THR A 80 15.10 0.12 5.29
N LEU A 81 16.08 -0.15 4.45
CA LEU A 81 15.84 -0.70 3.11
C LEU A 81 15.09 -2.04 3.14
N GLU A 82 15.35 -2.87 4.17
CA GLU A 82 14.61 -4.11 4.41
C GLU A 82 13.13 -3.84 4.61
N LEU A 83 12.77 -2.90 5.50
CA LEU A 83 11.39 -2.55 5.77
C LEU A 83 10.68 -2.01 4.52
N ILE A 84 11.36 -1.13 3.78
CA ILE A 84 10.86 -0.57 2.53
C ILE A 84 10.62 -1.68 1.50
N LYS A 85 11.55 -2.63 1.38
CA LYS A 85 11.41 -3.78 0.47
C LYS A 85 10.20 -4.64 0.83
N ILE A 86 10.03 -5.00 2.11
CA ILE A 86 8.90 -5.81 2.58
C ILE A 86 7.56 -5.15 2.19
N GLY A 87 7.40 -3.87 2.51
CA GLY A 87 6.16 -3.15 2.20
C GLY A 87 5.92 -3.02 0.70
N SER A 88 6.98 -2.77 -0.07
CA SER A 88 6.89 -2.69 -1.53
C SER A 88 6.57 -4.04 -2.19
N ASP A 89 7.12 -5.14 -1.66
CA ASP A 89 6.78 -6.49 -2.12
C ASP A 89 5.30 -6.81 -1.84
N MET A 90 4.79 -6.44 -0.67
CA MET A 90 3.38 -6.62 -0.33
C MET A 90 2.46 -5.77 -1.21
N SER A 91 2.88 -4.56 -1.58
CA SER A 91 2.17 -3.76 -2.58
C SER A 91 2.16 -4.46 -3.95
N ALA A 92 3.29 -5.00 -4.38
CA ALA A 92 3.39 -5.74 -5.65
C ALA A 92 2.48 -6.97 -5.68
N VAL A 93 2.47 -7.77 -4.61
CA VAL A 93 1.55 -8.94 -4.48
C VAL A 93 0.09 -8.50 -4.45
N SER A 94 -0.20 -7.28 -4.00
CA SER A 94 -1.54 -6.70 -4.04
C SER A 94 -1.94 -6.15 -5.42
N GLY A 95 -1.05 -6.22 -6.42
CA GLY A 95 -1.29 -5.79 -7.79
C GLY A 95 -0.83 -4.37 -8.11
N ILE A 96 0.00 -3.76 -7.26
CA ILE A 96 0.64 -2.47 -7.55
C ILE A 96 1.80 -2.68 -8.51
N THR A 97 1.73 -2.02 -9.66
CA THR A 97 2.71 -2.15 -10.74
C THR A 97 3.62 -0.92 -10.89
N HIS A 98 3.37 0.14 -10.11
CA HIS A 98 4.14 1.37 -10.16
C HIS A 98 4.27 1.97 -8.74
N SER A 99 5.50 2.12 -8.25
CA SER A 99 5.78 2.68 -6.93
C SER A 99 6.06 4.17 -7.01
N VAL A 100 5.43 4.93 -6.14
CA VAL A 100 5.73 6.35 -5.91
C VAL A 100 6.21 6.47 -4.47
N TRP A 101 7.53 6.55 -4.29
CA TRP A 101 8.13 6.60 -2.96
C TRP A 101 7.77 7.88 -2.21
N HIS A 102 7.26 7.77 -1.01
CA HIS A 102 6.96 8.90 -0.14
C HIS A 102 7.95 9.00 1.03
N GLY A 103 8.94 9.90 0.93
CA GLY A 103 9.17 10.83 -0.16
C GLY A 103 10.55 11.46 -0.06
N PHE A 104 10.91 12.19 -1.07
CA PHE A 104 12.13 13.00 -1.05
C PHE A 104 11.88 14.26 -0.21
N ASN A 105 12.50 14.30 0.97
CA ASN A 105 12.34 15.41 1.91
C ASN A 105 13.41 16.47 1.62
N TYR A 106 13.05 17.44 0.81
CA TYR A 106 13.92 18.59 0.57
C TYR A 106 14.02 19.49 1.80
N SER A 107 15.21 19.98 2.08
CA SER A 107 15.46 21.05 3.04
C SER A 107 16.61 21.92 2.56
N PRO A 108 16.54 23.26 2.73
CA PRO A 108 17.67 24.14 2.48
C PRO A 108 18.91 23.73 3.26
N ALA A 109 20.10 24.09 2.73
CA ALA A 109 21.37 23.66 3.31
C ALA A 109 21.58 24.17 4.75
N GLU A 110 21.04 25.33 5.08
CA GLU A 110 21.12 25.97 6.38
C GLU A 110 20.13 25.44 7.41
N THR A 111 19.26 24.51 7.00
CA THR A 111 18.23 23.97 7.90
C THR A 111 18.85 22.95 8.86
N GLU A 112 18.56 23.11 10.14
CA GLU A 112 18.97 22.17 11.18
C GLU A 112 18.43 20.76 10.91
N PHE A 113 19.19 19.74 11.34
CA PHE A 113 18.78 18.36 11.28
C PHE A 113 17.50 18.12 12.13
N PRO A 114 16.52 17.36 11.67
CA PRO A 114 16.47 16.52 10.44
C PRO A 114 15.98 17.26 9.18
N GLY A 115 15.68 18.51 9.23
CA GLY A 115 15.13 19.29 8.13
C GLY A 115 13.74 19.85 8.41
N TRP A 116 13.18 20.59 7.47
CA TRP A 116 11.87 21.24 7.62
C TRP A 116 10.71 20.25 7.61
N VAL A 117 10.72 19.34 6.66
CA VAL A 117 9.64 18.37 6.48
C VAL A 117 9.97 17.12 7.31
N ARG A 118 9.16 16.86 8.32
CA ARG A 118 9.31 15.71 9.22
C ARG A 118 8.31 14.60 8.93
N TYR A 119 7.87 14.53 7.69
CA TYR A 119 6.90 13.57 7.19
C TYR A 119 7.50 12.80 6.02
N GLY A 120 7.32 11.49 5.99
CA GLY A 120 7.91 10.62 4.99
C GLY A 120 9.11 9.83 5.49
N SER A 121 9.67 8.98 4.63
CA SER A 121 10.76 8.06 4.97
C SER A 121 12.15 8.63 4.69
N PHE A 122 12.25 9.88 4.32
CA PHE A 122 13.52 10.58 4.05
C PHE A 122 14.36 9.89 2.96
N TYR A 123 13.80 9.76 1.77
CA TYR A 123 14.52 9.27 0.58
C TYR A 123 15.43 10.36 0.02
N ASN A 124 16.51 10.65 0.72
CA ASN A 124 17.47 11.68 0.33
C ASN A 124 18.89 11.37 0.82
N GLU A 125 19.84 12.20 0.43
CA GLU A 125 21.27 12.06 0.70
C GLU A 125 21.64 12.12 2.19
N LYS A 126 20.76 12.61 3.05
CA LYS A 126 20.97 12.62 4.51
C LYS A 126 20.73 11.26 5.15
N ASN A 127 20.12 10.33 4.43
CA ASN A 127 19.88 8.98 4.92
C ASN A 127 21.09 8.08 4.69
N ASN A 128 21.48 7.33 5.69
CA ASN A 128 22.68 6.48 5.67
C ASN A 128 22.64 5.37 4.60
N TRP A 129 21.46 4.93 4.18
CA TRP A 129 21.29 3.93 3.13
C TRP A 129 21.11 4.54 1.73
N TRP A 130 21.10 5.86 1.58
CA TRP A 130 20.91 6.52 0.29
C TRP A 130 21.86 6.04 -0.81
N PRO A 131 23.16 5.82 -0.54
CA PRO A 131 24.09 5.30 -1.55
C PRO A 131 23.70 3.92 -2.10
N TYR A 132 22.89 3.17 -1.35
CA TYR A 132 22.44 1.82 -1.70
C TYR A 132 21.01 1.77 -2.23
N PHE A 133 20.27 2.87 -2.14
CA PHE A 133 18.86 2.93 -2.53
C PHE A 133 18.63 2.55 -3.98
N ASN A 134 19.58 2.80 -4.86
CA ASN A 134 19.50 2.46 -6.26
C ASN A 134 19.34 0.94 -6.49
N TYR A 135 19.87 0.08 -5.62
CA TYR A 135 19.69 -1.38 -5.73
C TYR A 135 18.23 -1.77 -5.49
N LEU A 136 17.63 -1.21 -4.45
CA LEU A 136 16.19 -1.43 -4.18
C LEU A 136 15.33 -0.88 -5.32
N ASN A 137 15.64 0.31 -5.80
CA ASN A 137 14.89 0.94 -6.87
C ASN A 137 14.99 0.15 -8.20
N THR A 138 16.18 -0.36 -8.51
CA THR A 138 16.40 -1.24 -9.67
C THR A 138 15.62 -2.55 -9.52
N TYR A 139 15.64 -3.16 -8.33
CA TYR A 139 14.83 -4.36 -8.04
C TYR A 139 13.35 -4.07 -8.27
N ARG A 140 12.82 -3.00 -7.68
CA ARG A 140 11.40 -2.63 -7.82
C ARG A 140 11.03 -2.31 -9.27
N ALA A 141 11.89 -1.65 -10.02
CA ALA A 141 11.68 -1.38 -11.44
C ALA A 141 11.55 -2.67 -12.26
N ARG A 142 12.37 -3.69 -11.96
CA ARG A 142 12.26 -5.02 -12.61
C ARG A 142 10.95 -5.71 -12.27
N VAL A 143 10.54 -5.71 -10.99
CA VAL A 143 9.25 -6.25 -10.56
C VAL A 143 8.11 -5.52 -11.26
N SER A 144 8.14 -4.18 -11.27
CA SER A 144 7.15 -3.35 -11.96
C SER A 144 7.04 -3.69 -13.44
N SER A 145 8.18 -3.83 -14.13
CA SER A 145 8.21 -4.20 -15.55
C SER A 145 7.57 -5.56 -15.82
N GLN A 146 7.83 -6.55 -14.97
CA GLN A 146 7.18 -7.87 -15.09
C GLN A 146 5.67 -7.77 -14.89
N LEU A 147 5.23 -7.09 -13.83
CA LEU A 147 3.81 -6.96 -13.51
C LEU A 147 3.03 -6.16 -14.55
N GLN A 148 3.62 -5.11 -15.13
CA GLN A 148 2.99 -4.32 -16.18
C GLN A 148 2.82 -5.09 -17.51
N ASN A 149 3.67 -6.09 -17.74
CA ASN A 149 3.62 -6.94 -18.94
C ASN A 149 2.90 -8.28 -18.72
N ALA A 150 2.52 -8.59 -17.48
CA ALA A 150 1.77 -9.79 -17.13
C ALA A 150 0.26 -9.55 -17.16
N ASP A 151 -0.49 -10.59 -17.39
CA ASP A 151 -1.93 -10.60 -17.17
C ASP A 151 -2.24 -11.22 -15.80
N MET A 152 -3.14 -10.59 -15.05
CA MET A 152 -3.57 -11.14 -13.78
C MET A 152 -4.43 -12.37 -14.02
N TYR A 153 -4.02 -13.50 -13.44
CA TYR A 153 -4.87 -14.67 -13.37
C TYR A 153 -5.78 -14.60 -12.15
N ALA A 154 -7.09 -14.68 -12.36
CA ALA A 154 -8.08 -14.80 -11.31
C ALA A 154 -9.31 -15.52 -11.82
N ASP A 155 -9.66 -16.65 -11.22
CA ASP A 155 -10.83 -17.47 -11.51
C ASP A 155 -11.98 -17.26 -10.52
N ILE A 156 -11.75 -16.46 -9.47
CA ILE A 156 -12.73 -16.12 -8.44
C ILE A 156 -12.97 -14.63 -8.42
N ALA A 157 -14.23 -14.23 -8.59
CA ALA A 157 -14.67 -12.86 -8.38
C ALA A 157 -15.44 -12.74 -7.06
N ILE A 158 -15.12 -11.71 -6.27
CA ILE A 158 -15.79 -11.42 -5.01
C ILE A 158 -16.70 -10.20 -5.19
N LEU A 159 -18.01 -10.42 -5.11
CA LEU A 159 -18.99 -9.33 -5.13
C LEU A 159 -19.07 -8.68 -3.75
N MET A 160 -18.74 -7.39 -3.68
CA MET A 160 -18.83 -6.61 -2.45
C MET A 160 -20.25 -6.11 -2.18
N PRO A 161 -20.81 -6.31 -0.96
CA PRO A 161 -22.13 -5.81 -0.61
C PRO A 161 -22.11 -4.31 -0.25
N VAL A 162 -21.66 -3.46 -1.17
CA VAL A 162 -21.42 -2.03 -0.92
C VAL A 162 -22.70 -1.29 -0.53
N ALA A 163 -23.81 -1.57 -1.20
CA ALA A 163 -25.11 -0.96 -0.88
C ALA A 163 -25.53 -1.29 0.57
N TYR A 164 -25.30 -2.53 1.01
CA TYR A 164 -25.56 -2.92 2.40
C TYR A 164 -24.63 -2.18 3.36
N MET A 165 -23.35 -2.07 3.03
CA MET A 165 -22.39 -1.31 3.84
C MET A 165 -22.83 0.14 4.01
N TRP A 166 -23.30 0.78 2.97
CA TRP A 166 -23.81 2.16 3.04
C TRP A 166 -25.01 2.31 3.97
N THR A 167 -25.92 1.33 3.99
CA THR A 167 -27.07 1.37 4.90
C THR A 167 -26.70 1.23 6.37
N THR A 168 -25.56 0.61 6.66
CA THR A 168 -25.06 0.41 8.04
C THR A 168 -24.17 1.54 8.53
N MET A 169 -23.77 2.45 7.68
CA MET A 169 -22.82 3.51 8.04
C MET A 169 -23.42 4.68 8.81
N GLY A 170 -24.75 4.88 8.76
CA GLY A 170 -25.44 5.91 9.53
C GLY A 170 -24.86 7.32 9.43
N MET A 171 -25.37 8.23 10.24
CA MET A 171 -24.72 9.53 10.45
C MET A 171 -23.46 9.33 11.30
N GLN A 172 -22.32 9.64 10.77
CA GLN A 172 -21.03 9.40 11.43
C GLN A 172 -20.72 10.54 12.40
N ASN A 173 -20.72 10.23 13.69
CA ASN A 173 -20.17 11.12 14.72
C ASN A 173 -18.63 10.99 14.82
N GLU A 174 -18.04 9.97 14.18
CA GLU A 174 -16.60 9.75 14.13
C GLU A 174 -16.07 9.86 12.70
N PRO A 175 -14.90 10.45 12.50
CA PRO A 175 -14.39 10.77 11.15
C PRO A 175 -14.20 9.56 10.24
N PHE A 176 -14.02 8.35 10.77
CA PHE A 176 -13.90 7.11 10.01
C PHE A 176 -14.21 5.91 10.89
N PRO A 177 -15.32 5.22 10.71
CA PRO A 177 -15.59 4.02 11.48
C PRO A 177 -14.67 2.89 11.03
N SER A 178 -13.49 2.84 11.62
CA SER A 178 -12.56 1.70 11.46
C SER A 178 -13.21 0.38 11.84
N SER A 179 -14.31 0.43 12.60
CA SER A 179 -15.09 -0.72 13.04
C SER A 179 -16.01 -1.31 11.96
N ILE A 180 -16.49 -0.53 10.99
CA ILE A 180 -17.44 -1.03 9.98
C ILE A 180 -16.69 -1.77 8.85
N ASN A 181 -15.53 -1.29 8.45
CA ASN A 181 -14.75 -1.94 7.40
C ASN A 181 -13.98 -3.19 7.88
N ARG A 182 -13.71 -3.30 9.19
CA ARG A 182 -12.95 -4.44 9.73
C ARG A 182 -13.60 -5.80 9.53
N PRO A 183 -14.88 -6.02 9.85
CA PRO A 183 -15.50 -7.33 9.65
C PRO A 183 -15.51 -7.72 8.18
N TYR A 184 -15.75 -6.76 7.29
CA TYR A 184 -15.83 -7.01 5.87
C TYR A 184 -14.44 -7.28 5.26
N GLN A 185 -13.44 -6.48 5.59
CA GLN A 185 -12.06 -6.75 5.19
C GLN A 185 -11.58 -8.11 5.71
N THR A 186 -12.02 -8.49 6.92
CA THR A 186 -11.73 -9.81 7.48
C THR A 186 -12.38 -10.92 6.66
N LEU A 187 -13.66 -10.79 6.32
CA LEU A 187 -14.37 -11.79 5.52
C LEU A 187 -13.76 -11.97 4.13
N VAL A 188 -13.43 -10.89 3.45
CA VAL A 188 -12.77 -10.94 2.13
C VAL A 188 -11.39 -11.58 2.25
N TRP A 189 -10.62 -11.20 3.25
CA TRP A 189 -9.31 -11.77 3.50
C TRP A 189 -9.36 -13.25 3.85
N GLU A 190 -10.29 -13.66 4.71
CA GLU A 190 -10.50 -15.07 5.05
C GLU A 190 -10.98 -15.89 3.85
N ALA A 191 -11.85 -15.32 3.01
CA ALA A 191 -12.28 -15.97 1.78
C ALA A 191 -11.12 -16.16 0.80
N LEU A 192 -10.27 -15.15 0.65
CA LEU A 192 -9.08 -15.24 -0.20
C LEU A 192 -8.07 -16.26 0.32
N ASN A 193 -7.81 -16.27 1.64
CA ASN A 193 -6.85 -17.21 2.23
C ASN A 193 -7.33 -18.65 2.31
N LYS A 194 -8.65 -18.88 2.47
CA LYS A 194 -9.21 -20.24 2.48
C LYS A 194 -9.23 -20.89 1.10
N ASN A 195 -9.24 -20.10 0.05
CA ASN A 195 -9.35 -20.58 -1.32
C ASN A 195 -8.08 -20.31 -2.17
N GLY A 196 -7.07 -19.72 -1.56
CA GLY A 196 -5.84 -19.29 -2.22
C GLY A 196 -4.62 -20.19 -1.98
N ASN A 197 -4.84 -21.48 -1.69
CA ASN A 197 -3.80 -22.52 -1.72
C ASN A 197 -3.79 -23.18 -3.07
#